data_2b9d8fee8998e45e48b614ce5075c3e0
#
_entry.id   2b9d8fee8998e45e48b614ce5075c3e0
#
_cell.length_a   1.000
_cell.length_b   1.000
_cell.length_c   1.000
_cell.angle_alpha   90.00
_cell.angle_beta   90.00
_cell.angle_gamma   90.00
#
_symmetry.space_group_name_H-M   'P 1'
#
loop_
_entity.id
_entity.type
_entity.pdbx_description
1 polymer ?
#
loop_
_entity_poly.entity_id
_entity_poly.type
_entity_poly.pdbx_seq_one_letter_code
_entity_poly.pdbx_strand_id
1 'polypeptide(L)'
;ACAIYQCQPSNVTWLSNNLAGSYKRAVGMGLQISVGNLAGAYASNFYRSTDSPRYRLGHGLEIGFVCCGIIAALIQIFSYKRINAKRAAQIERKEHNGYTPEELSDLGDKAMTFKYTL
;
A
#
# COMPACT_ATOMS: atom_id res chain seq x y z
N ALA A 1 10.44 -13.80 13.49
CA ALA A 1 9.01 -13.63 13.81
C ALA A 1 8.67 -12.20 14.25
N CYS A 2 9.38 -11.57 15.20
CA CYS A 2 9.04 -10.24 15.71
C CYS A 2 9.05 -9.14 14.62
N ALA A 3 9.97 -9.15 13.67
CA ALA A 3 10.06 -8.16 12.61
C ALA A 3 8.84 -8.15 11.68
N ILE A 4 8.21 -9.28 11.44
CA ILE A 4 7.03 -9.42 10.58
C ILE A 4 5.81 -8.76 11.22
N TYR A 5 5.66 -8.88 12.53
CA TYR A 5 4.55 -8.24 13.25
C TYR A 5 4.64 -6.71 13.24
N GLN A 6 5.84 -6.14 13.20
CA GLN A 6 6.05 -4.69 13.09
C GLN A 6 5.70 -4.14 11.69
N CYS A 7 5.80 -4.96 10.64
CA CYS A 7 5.46 -4.53 9.28
C CYS A 7 3.96 -4.30 9.08
N GLN A 8 3.09 -5.01 9.80
CA GLN A 8 1.64 -4.90 9.66
C GLN A 8 1.10 -3.50 9.99
N PRO A 9 1.33 -2.94 11.18
CA PRO A 9 0.86 -1.60 11.51
C PRO A 9 1.48 -0.52 10.64
N SER A 10 2.75 -0.67 10.25
CA SER A 10 3.42 0.27 9.34
C SER A 10 2.74 0.32 7.96
N ASN A 11 2.38 -0.83 7.39
CA ASN A 11 1.66 -0.92 6.12
C ASN A 11 0.28 -0.29 6.19
N VAL A 12 -0.48 -0.55 7.26
CA VAL A 12 -1.81 0.02 7.46
C VAL A 12 -1.72 1.54 7.61
N THR A 13 -0.75 2.03 8.37
CA THR A 13 -0.52 3.47 8.56
C THR A 13 -0.13 4.13 7.24
N TRP A 14 0.78 3.52 6.48
CA TRP A 14 1.20 4.04 5.18
C TRP A 14 0.03 4.11 4.19
N LEU A 15 -0.80 3.08 4.11
CA LEU A 15 -2.02 3.08 3.30
C LEU A 15 -2.98 4.20 3.77
N SER A 16 -3.22 4.30 5.08
CA SER A 16 -4.10 5.30 5.68
C SER A 16 -3.67 6.74 5.35
N ASN A 17 -2.36 7.00 5.37
CA ASN A 17 -1.80 8.32 5.07
C ASN A 17 -1.89 8.69 3.59
N ASN A 18 -1.98 7.69 2.72
CA ASN A 18 -2.05 7.88 1.27
C ASN A 18 -3.47 7.82 0.69
N LEU A 19 -4.49 7.66 1.55
CA LEU A 19 -5.90 7.70 1.18
C LEU A 19 -6.56 8.93 1.80
N ALA A 20 -7.01 9.86 0.97
CA ALA A 20 -7.82 10.99 1.41
C ALA A 20 -9.31 10.62 1.36
N GLY A 21 -10.05 11.12 2.34
CA GLY A 21 -11.48 10.82 2.53
C GLY A 21 -11.71 9.65 3.49
N SER A 22 -12.58 9.86 4.48
CA SER A 22 -12.88 8.89 5.54
C SER A 22 -13.42 7.57 4.99
N TYR A 23 -14.32 7.64 4.02
CA TYR A 23 -14.92 6.47 3.39
C TYR A 23 -13.91 5.62 2.62
N LYS A 24 -13.10 6.24 1.76
CA LYS A 24 -12.04 5.54 0.99
C LYS A 24 -11.02 4.89 1.92
N ARG A 25 -10.64 5.59 2.99
CA ARG A 25 -9.71 5.07 4.00
C ARG A 25 -10.27 3.85 4.71
N ALA A 26 -11.54 3.89 5.14
CA ALA A 26 -12.18 2.77 5.80
C ALA A 26 -12.26 1.54 4.89
N VAL A 27 -12.70 1.72 3.65
CA VAL A 27 -12.80 0.63 2.66
C VAL A 27 -11.41 0.07 2.32
N GLY A 28 -10.41 0.93 2.11
CA GLY A 28 -9.04 0.50 1.79
C GLY A 28 -8.40 -0.31 2.92
N MET A 29 -8.54 0.14 4.16
CA MET A 29 -8.06 -0.61 5.33
C MET A 29 -8.81 -1.93 5.52
N GLY A 30 -10.14 -1.94 5.35
CA GLY A 30 -10.95 -3.15 5.42
C GLY A 30 -10.51 -4.20 4.40
N LEU A 31 -10.31 -3.79 3.14
CA LEU A 31 -9.80 -4.67 2.09
C LEU A 31 -8.40 -5.22 2.41
N GLN A 32 -7.49 -4.36 2.85
CA GLN A 32 -6.13 -4.78 3.20
C GLN A 32 -6.12 -5.83 4.32
N ILE A 33 -6.90 -5.62 5.38
CA ILE A 33 -7.00 -6.55 6.50
C ILE A 33 -7.64 -7.87 6.05
N SER A 34 -8.70 -7.81 5.23
CA SER A 34 -9.38 -9.00 4.72
C SER A 34 -8.47 -9.86 3.84
N VAL A 35 -7.75 -9.24 2.91
CA VAL A 35 -6.78 -9.94 2.06
C VAL A 35 -5.62 -10.51 2.89
N GLY A 36 -5.15 -9.76 3.90
CA GLY A 36 -4.12 -10.24 4.81
C GLY A 36 -4.55 -11.48 5.60
N ASN A 37 -5.77 -11.53 6.08
CA ASN A 37 -6.33 -12.68 6.78
C ASN A 37 -6.50 -13.91 5.86
N LEU A 38 -6.94 -13.70 4.62
CA LEU A 38 -7.00 -14.77 3.62
C LEU A 38 -5.61 -15.33 3.33
N ALA A 39 -4.60 -14.47 3.18
CA ALA A 39 -3.22 -14.91 2.99
C ALA A 39 -2.71 -15.77 4.15
N GLY A 40 -3.09 -15.45 5.39
CA GLY A 40 -2.80 -16.28 6.57
C GLY A 40 -3.40 -17.68 6.49
N ALA A 41 -4.64 -17.80 6.00
CA ALA A 41 -5.31 -19.09 5.81
C ALA A 41 -4.60 -19.93 4.72
N TYR A 42 -4.13 -19.31 3.65
CA TYR A 42 -3.35 -20.00 2.61
C TYR A 42 -1.97 -20.43 3.10
N ALA A 43 -1.30 -19.59 3.89
CA ALA A 43 0.05 -19.85 4.38
C ALA A 43 0.13 -21.15 5.22
N SER A 44 -0.91 -21.49 5.98
CA SER A 44 -0.97 -22.72 6.75
C SER A 44 -0.93 -23.99 5.89
N ASN A 45 -1.32 -23.90 4.62
CA ASN A 45 -1.30 -25.01 3.66
C ASN A 45 0.04 -25.17 2.92
N PHE A 46 0.99 -24.24 3.08
CA PHE A 46 2.30 -24.35 2.42
C PHE A 46 3.23 -25.37 3.09
N TYR A 47 2.99 -25.64 4.37
CA TYR A 47 3.78 -26.58 5.16
C TYR A 47 3.09 -27.95 5.25
N ARG A 48 3.18 -28.74 4.19
CA ARG A 48 2.63 -30.09 4.17
C ARG A 48 3.55 -31.06 4.91
N SER A 49 2.96 -31.95 5.67
CA SER A 49 3.70 -33.01 6.38
C SER A 49 4.52 -33.93 5.46
N THR A 50 4.12 -34.03 4.18
CA THR A 50 4.83 -34.81 3.15
C THR A 50 6.19 -34.24 2.77
N ASP A 51 6.43 -32.94 3.01
CA ASP A 51 7.69 -32.26 2.68
C ASP A 51 8.68 -32.21 3.85
N SER A 52 8.34 -32.85 4.97
CA SER A 52 9.21 -32.99 6.14
C SER A 52 10.48 -33.80 5.78
N PRO A 53 11.68 -33.41 6.30
CA PRO A 53 11.96 -32.31 7.25
C PRO A 53 12.39 -30.99 6.61
N ARG A 54 12.47 -30.90 5.29
CA ARG A 54 13.14 -29.76 4.61
C ARG A 54 12.22 -28.66 4.12
N TYR A 55 10.92 -28.86 4.02
CA TYR A 55 9.88 -27.88 3.59
C TYR A 55 10.32 -26.88 2.48
N ARG A 56 11.02 -27.40 1.47
CA ARG A 56 11.61 -26.57 0.40
C ARG A 56 10.59 -25.77 -0.37
N LEU A 57 9.42 -26.34 -0.63
CA LEU A 57 8.32 -25.67 -1.32
C LEU A 57 7.75 -24.52 -0.48
N GLY A 58 7.52 -24.73 0.82
CA GLY A 58 7.01 -23.69 1.72
C GLY A 58 7.96 -22.50 1.80
N HIS A 59 9.23 -22.73 2.04
CA HIS A 59 10.22 -21.67 2.12
C HIS A 59 10.43 -20.96 0.77
N GLY A 60 10.39 -21.68 -0.36
CA GLY A 60 10.50 -21.11 -1.69
C GLY A 60 9.34 -20.17 -2.02
N LEU A 61 8.11 -20.57 -1.69
CA LEU A 61 6.91 -19.75 -1.87
C LEU A 61 6.95 -18.51 -0.97
N GLU A 62 7.33 -18.64 0.28
CA GLU A 62 7.47 -17.51 1.22
C GLU A 62 8.44 -16.47 0.70
N ILE A 63 9.64 -16.89 0.28
CA ILE A 63 10.64 -15.98 -0.31
C ILE A 63 10.10 -15.33 -1.58
N GLY A 64 9.42 -16.08 -2.45
CA GLY A 64 8.78 -15.56 -3.65
C GLY A 64 7.77 -14.46 -3.36
N PHE A 65 6.88 -14.66 -2.39
CA PHE A 65 5.90 -13.65 -1.99
C PHE A 65 6.56 -12.40 -1.38
N VAL A 66 7.59 -12.57 -0.57
CA VAL A 66 8.35 -11.43 -0.01
C VAL A 66 9.02 -10.63 -1.12
N CYS A 67 9.66 -11.28 -2.09
CA CYS A 67 10.25 -10.60 -3.25
C CYS A 67 9.21 -9.82 -4.07
N CYS A 68 8.06 -10.44 -4.36
CA CYS A 68 6.94 -9.76 -5.03
C CYS A 68 6.46 -8.53 -4.25
N GLY A 69 6.34 -8.65 -2.93
CA GLY A 69 5.95 -7.54 -2.06
C GLY A 69 6.95 -6.38 -2.12
N ILE A 70 8.25 -6.67 -2.08
CA ILE A 70 9.30 -5.65 -2.21
C ILE A 70 9.23 -4.95 -3.56
N ILE A 71 9.09 -5.70 -4.65
CA ILE A 71 8.98 -5.14 -6.01
C ILE A 71 7.75 -4.23 -6.10
N ALA A 72 6.59 -4.68 -5.60
CA ALA A 72 5.37 -3.89 -5.59
C ALA A 72 5.54 -2.59 -4.80
N ALA A 73 6.17 -2.64 -3.62
CA ALA A 73 6.46 -1.47 -2.81
C ALA A 73 7.37 -0.47 -3.54
N LEU A 74 8.43 -0.94 -4.20
CA LEU A 74 9.32 -0.09 -4.98
C LEU A 74 8.59 0.60 -6.14
N ILE A 75 7.75 -0.13 -6.88
CA ILE A 75 6.94 0.42 -7.96
C ILE A 75 6.02 1.52 -7.41
N GLN A 76 5.41 1.30 -6.26
CA GLN A 76 4.49 2.24 -5.64
C GLN A 76 5.19 3.52 -5.16
N ILE A 77 6.36 3.40 -4.51
CA ILE A 77 7.20 4.54 -4.12
C ILE A 77 7.61 5.35 -5.34
N PHE A 78 8.03 4.69 -6.43
CA PHE A 78 8.42 5.36 -7.65
C PHE A 78 7.26 6.10 -8.32
N SER A 79 6.08 5.48 -8.32
CA SER A 79 4.84 6.08 -8.82
C SER A 79 4.45 7.31 -8.01
N TYR A 80 4.50 7.23 -6.68
CA TYR A 80 4.19 8.36 -5.80
C TYR A 80 5.18 9.52 -5.97
N LYS A 81 6.48 9.22 -6.11
CA LYS A 81 7.48 10.25 -6.43
C LYS A 81 7.15 10.98 -7.73
N ARG A 82 6.79 10.25 -8.79
CA ARG A 82 6.42 10.84 -10.08
C ARG A 82 5.15 11.68 -9.99
N ILE A 83 4.13 11.20 -9.27
CA ILE A 83 2.87 11.93 -9.09
C ILE A 83 3.11 13.20 -8.28
N ASN A 84 3.84 13.10 -7.17
CA ASN A 84 4.17 14.26 -6.35
C ASN A 84 4.96 15.33 -7.14
N ALA A 85 5.93 14.91 -7.96
CA ALA A 85 6.69 15.83 -8.81
C ALA A 85 5.81 16.53 -9.87
N LYS A 86 4.91 15.77 -10.51
CA LYS A 86 3.94 16.36 -11.46
C LYS A 86 3.03 17.38 -10.79
N ARG A 87 2.51 17.06 -9.61
CA ARG A 87 1.62 17.95 -8.85
C ARG A 87 2.35 19.21 -8.38
N ALA A 88 3.60 19.09 -7.94
CA ALA A 88 4.41 20.24 -7.58
C ALA A 88 4.58 21.20 -8.78
N ALA A 89 4.87 20.68 -9.97
CA ALA A 89 4.98 21.47 -11.18
C ALA A 89 3.65 22.12 -11.61
N GLN A 90 2.51 21.46 -11.39
CA GLN A 90 1.19 22.03 -11.68
C GLN A 90 0.83 23.16 -10.71
N ILE A 91 1.17 23.02 -9.44
CA ILE A 91 0.97 24.08 -8.43
C ILE A 91 1.84 25.30 -8.79
N GLU A 92 3.09 25.10 -9.19
CA GLU A 92 4.01 26.16 -9.60
C GLU A 92 3.48 26.93 -10.82
N ARG A 93 2.83 26.23 -11.76
CA ARG A 93 2.16 26.85 -12.92
C ARG A 93 0.86 27.59 -12.58
N LYS A 94 0.46 27.62 -11.31
CA LYS A 94 -0.81 28.23 -10.86
C LYS A 94 -2.07 27.65 -11.52
N GLU A 95 -2.03 26.42 -11.99
CA GLU A 95 -3.18 25.75 -12.60
C GLU A 95 -4.32 25.49 -11.61
N HIS A 96 -4.05 25.63 -10.30
CA HIS A 96 -5.04 25.45 -9.22
C HIS A 96 -5.95 26.66 -8.97
N ASN A 97 -5.67 27.83 -9.60
CA ASN A 97 -6.42 29.08 -9.34
C ASN A 97 -7.90 29.02 -9.80
N GLY A 98 -8.33 27.94 -10.45
CA GLY A 98 -9.72 27.73 -10.87
C GLY A 98 -10.57 26.88 -9.93
N TYR A 99 -9.99 26.30 -8.88
CA TYR A 99 -10.71 25.39 -7.98
C TYR A 99 -11.03 26.07 -6.65
N THR A 100 -12.27 25.89 -6.19
CA THR A 100 -12.66 26.32 -4.85
C THR A 100 -12.11 25.38 -3.78
N PRO A 101 -11.96 25.83 -2.50
CA PRO A 101 -11.51 24.97 -1.41
C PRO A 101 -12.41 23.74 -1.20
N GLU A 102 -13.70 23.88 -1.49
CA GLU A 102 -14.68 22.79 -1.38
C GLU A 102 -14.45 21.73 -2.47
N GLU A 103 -14.26 22.15 -3.72
CA GLU A 103 -13.94 21.25 -4.84
C GLU A 103 -12.63 20.51 -4.63
N LEU A 104 -11.61 21.14 -4.06
CA LEU A 104 -10.35 20.50 -3.70
C LEU A 104 -10.53 19.46 -2.59
N SER A 105 -11.43 19.71 -1.64
CA SER A 105 -11.77 18.75 -0.58
C SER A 105 -12.48 17.52 -1.15
N ASP A 106 -13.41 17.72 -2.09
CA ASP A 106 -14.16 16.64 -2.73
C ASP A 106 -13.29 15.75 -3.62
N LEU A 107 -12.25 16.31 -4.24
CA LEU A 107 -11.27 15.56 -5.02
C LEU A 107 -10.41 14.63 -4.14
N GLY A 108 -10.27 14.91 -2.86
CA GLY A 108 -9.54 14.10 -1.89
C GLY A 108 -8.09 13.83 -2.34
N ASP A 109 -7.74 12.55 -2.50
CA ASP A 109 -6.40 12.12 -2.94
C ASP A 109 -6.07 12.47 -4.41
N LYS A 110 -7.06 12.89 -5.21
CA LYS A 110 -6.85 13.39 -6.58
C LYS A 110 -6.56 14.89 -6.62
N ALA A 111 -6.79 15.61 -5.52
CA ALA A 111 -6.48 17.03 -5.46
C ALA A 111 -5.00 17.29 -5.74
N MET A 112 -4.71 18.38 -6.47
CA MET A 112 -3.32 18.77 -6.78
C MET A 112 -2.53 19.10 -5.51
N THR A 113 -3.22 19.56 -4.47
CA THR A 113 -2.64 19.91 -3.16
C THR A 113 -2.32 18.69 -2.30
N PHE A 114 -2.87 17.51 -2.62
CA PHE A 114 -2.61 16.29 -1.87
C PHE A 114 -1.25 15.71 -2.22
N LYS A 115 -0.39 15.54 -1.22
CA LYS A 115 0.95 14.97 -1.37
C LYS A 115 0.97 13.54 -0.79
N TYR A 116 1.38 12.60 -1.60
CA TYR A 116 1.59 11.21 -1.13
C TYR A 116 2.80 11.11 -0.21
N THR A 117 2.64 10.37 0.88
CA THR A 117 3.72 10.05 1.83
C THR A 117 4.56 8.89 1.27
N LEU A 118 5.89 9.05 1.31
CA LEU A 118 6.87 8.09 0.81
C LEU A 118 7.36 7.20 1.95
#